data_bbbbc59f483d3161adb0503af5f2f45d
#
_entry.id   bbbbc59f483d3161adb0503af5f2f45d
#
_cell.length_a   1.000
_cell.length_b   1.000
_cell.length_c   1.000
_cell.angle_alpha   90.00
_cell.angle_beta   90.00
_cell.angle_gamma   90.00
#
_symmetry.space_group_name_H-M   'P 1'
#
loop_
_entity.id
_entity.type
_entity.pdbx_description
1 polymer ?
#
loop_
_entity_poly.entity_id
_entity_poly.type
_entity_poly.pdbx_seq_one_letter_code
_entity_poly.pdbx_strand_id
1 'polypeptide(L)'
;MLEQRTVFLKYVIPIFSLVLILVHWQTHFVKHNNLLFEVPALWHISFFETKNLYFYLHLFPFIPILTFSFFDKKVLIYKTFKALFPALFIIAIVFWVWDSWKTSVGVWGFNERYYTFKIGNLPIEEWAFFITFPWAIHFFYRSLEVFLPKNTFFNRIERPLSMALIILFFAIAFFNWGKTYTATTSIAAGSVLLWQFLFDKKTNFRGNFYRVYAVGLIPFLLTNGILTGIATEQPVVVYNPEEYLGIRFFTIPLDDFIYNFALLFSVTMVYEWFRDFRN
;
A
#
# COMPACT_ATOMS: atom_id res chain seq x y z
N MET A 1 16.15 -22.64 -15.93
CA MET A 1 15.88 -21.17 -15.80
C MET A 1 14.96 -20.65 -16.90
N LEU A 2 15.13 -21.02 -18.16
CA LEU A 2 14.21 -20.66 -19.26
C LEU A 2 12.82 -21.31 -19.10
N GLU A 3 12.73 -22.58 -18.74
CA GLU A 3 11.46 -23.29 -18.53
C GLU A 3 10.59 -22.67 -17.42
N GLN A 4 11.17 -22.26 -16.31
CA GLN A 4 10.41 -21.61 -15.22
C GLN A 4 9.85 -20.25 -15.64
N ARG A 5 10.55 -19.50 -16.50
CA ARG A 5 10.05 -18.25 -17.08
C ARG A 5 8.87 -18.47 -18.01
N THR A 6 8.91 -19.55 -18.79
CA THR A 6 7.83 -19.91 -19.73
C THR A 6 6.56 -20.32 -18.99
N VAL A 7 6.68 -21.05 -17.89
CA VAL A 7 5.56 -21.44 -17.02
C VAL A 7 4.91 -20.19 -16.37
N PHE A 8 5.72 -19.30 -15.83
CA PHE A 8 5.21 -18.05 -15.22
C PHE A 8 4.41 -17.20 -16.21
N LEU A 9 5.00 -16.91 -17.38
CA LEU A 9 4.32 -16.09 -18.41
C LEU A 9 3.08 -16.79 -18.99
N LYS A 10 3.12 -18.11 -19.16
CA LYS A 10 2.04 -18.88 -19.79
C LYS A 10 0.80 -19.02 -18.93
N TYR A 11 0.95 -19.06 -17.59
CA TYR A 11 -0.17 -19.33 -16.67
C TYR A 11 -0.53 -18.16 -15.77
N VAL A 12 0.45 -17.44 -15.25
CA VAL A 12 0.20 -16.34 -14.30
C VAL A 12 -0.45 -15.15 -14.98
N ILE A 13 0.00 -14.74 -16.17
CA ILE A 13 -0.57 -13.59 -16.87
C ILE A 13 -2.04 -13.82 -17.28
N PRO A 14 -2.42 -14.97 -17.91
CA PRO A 14 -3.81 -15.23 -18.23
C PRO A 14 -4.72 -15.33 -17.03
N ILE A 15 -4.27 -15.98 -15.94
CA ILE A 15 -5.04 -16.08 -14.69
C ILE A 15 -5.26 -14.69 -14.10
N PHE A 16 -4.22 -13.87 -14.02
CA PHE A 16 -4.31 -12.50 -13.52
C PHE A 16 -5.26 -11.63 -14.36
N SER A 17 -5.17 -11.73 -15.69
CA SER A 17 -6.07 -11.02 -16.61
C SER A 17 -7.52 -11.47 -16.46
N LEU A 18 -7.76 -12.77 -16.30
CA LEU A 18 -9.09 -13.33 -16.07
C LEU A 18 -9.68 -12.84 -14.74
N VAL A 19 -8.89 -12.81 -13.68
CA VAL A 19 -9.30 -12.29 -12.36
C VAL A 19 -9.68 -10.81 -12.47
N LEU A 20 -8.88 -10.00 -13.15
CA LEU A 20 -9.19 -8.57 -13.37
C LEU A 20 -10.51 -8.39 -14.13
N ILE A 21 -10.78 -9.19 -15.17
CA ILE A 21 -12.03 -9.14 -15.95
C ILE A 21 -13.22 -9.54 -15.07
N LEU A 22 -13.11 -10.59 -14.30
CA LEU A 22 -14.20 -11.08 -13.45
C LEU A 22 -14.56 -10.07 -12.34
N VAL A 23 -13.58 -9.35 -11.83
CA VAL A 23 -13.79 -8.35 -10.77
C VAL A 23 -14.48 -7.08 -11.28
N HIS A 24 -14.19 -6.68 -12.51
CA HIS A 24 -14.76 -5.44 -13.07
C HIS A 24 -16.30 -5.51 -13.27
N TRP A 25 -16.90 -6.67 -13.30
CA TRP A 25 -18.33 -6.86 -13.58
C TRP A 25 -19.25 -6.78 -12.37
N GLN A 26 -18.71 -6.65 -11.14
CA GLN A 26 -19.51 -6.71 -9.90
C GLN A 26 -19.42 -5.41 -9.09
N THR A 27 -19.68 -4.28 -9.72
CA THR A 27 -19.73 -3.01 -9.02
C THR A 27 -21.09 -2.33 -9.17
N HIS A 28 -21.53 -1.64 -8.13
CA HIS A 28 -22.68 -0.76 -8.15
C HIS A 28 -22.32 0.59 -7.55
N PHE A 29 -23.17 1.60 -7.72
CA PHE A 29 -22.89 2.96 -7.29
C PHE A 29 -23.76 3.35 -6.11
N VAL A 30 -23.16 3.98 -5.12
CA VAL A 30 -23.86 4.54 -3.94
C VAL A 30 -23.62 6.04 -3.88
N LYS A 31 -24.70 6.80 -3.72
CA LYS A 31 -24.62 8.24 -3.54
C LYS A 31 -24.45 8.59 -2.06
N HIS A 32 -23.38 9.30 -1.74
CA HIS A 32 -23.10 9.81 -0.40
C HIS A 32 -22.63 11.27 -0.47
N ASN A 33 -23.25 12.17 0.31
CA ASN A 33 -22.95 13.62 0.30
C ASN A 33 -22.88 14.24 -1.12
N ASN A 34 -23.86 13.89 -1.97
CA ASN A 34 -23.94 14.29 -3.38
C ASN A 34 -22.83 13.74 -4.31
N LEU A 35 -21.88 13.00 -3.81
CA LEU A 35 -20.90 12.29 -4.59
C LEU A 35 -21.37 10.87 -4.91
N LEU A 36 -20.99 10.39 -6.07
CA LEU A 36 -21.25 9.01 -6.50
C LEU A 36 -20.01 8.18 -6.25
N PHE A 37 -20.15 7.16 -5.40
CA PHE A 37 -19.06 6.24 -5.08
C PHE A 37 -19.32 4.86 -5.67
N GLU A 38 -18.28 4.23 -6.17
CA GLU A 38 -18.31 2.87 -6.65
C GLU A 38 -18.20 1.89 -5.47
N VAL A 39 -19.16 0.97 -5.38
CA VAL A 39 -19.19 -0.08 -4.36
C VAL A 39 -19.11 -1.44 -5.05
N PRO A 40 -18.06 -2.23 -4.82
CA PRO A 40 -17.99 -3.58 -5.34
C PRO A 40 -18.99 -4.50 -4.65
N ALA A 41 -19.73 -5.29 -5.43
CA ALA A 41 -20.66 -6.29 -4.92
C ALA A 41 -19.92 -7.64 -4.83
N LEU A 42 -19.41 -7.96 -3.64
CA LEU A 42 -18.72 -9.22 -3.37
C LEU A 42 -19.34 -9.95 -2.17
N TRP A 43 -18.65 -10.92 -1.64
CA TRP A 43 -19.16 -11.78 -0.56
C TRP A 43 -19.41 -10.96 0.72
N HIS A 44 -20.46 -11.35 1.43
CA HIS A 44 -20.78 -10.83 2.73
C HIS A 44 -20.50 -11.89 3.79
N ILE A 45 -19.70 -11.54 4.79
CA ILE A 45 -19.40 -12.38 5.94
C ILE A 45 -19.79 -11.63 7.21
N SER A 46 -20.85 -12.06 7.88
CA SER A 46 -21.44 -11.38 9.04
C SER A 46 -20.45 -11.12 10.18
N PHE A 47 -19.38 -11.90 10.30
CA PHE A 47 -18.33 -11.71 11.29
C PHE A 47 -17.65 -10.34 11.16
N PHE A 48 -17.53 -9.78 9.94
CA PHE A 48 -16.92 -8.48 9.70
C PHE A 48 -17.90 -7.32 9.85
N GLU A 49 -19.21 -7.58 10.06
CA GLU A 49 -20.21 -6.53 10.26
C GLU A 49 -20.18 -5.99 11.70
N THR A 50 -19.13 -5.25 12.02
CA THR A 50 -18.96 -4.65 13.34
C THR A 50 -18.61 -3.16 13.23
N LYS A 51 -19.16 -2.37 14.16
CA LYS A 51 -19.00 -0.92 14.18
C LYS A 51 -17.52 -0.45 14.16
N ASN A 52 -16.61 -1.20 14.74
CA ASN A 52 -15.20 -0.83 14.84
C ASN A 52 -14.34 -1.73 13.95
N LEU A 53 -14.85 -2.16 12.80
CA LEU A 53 -14.12 -3.06 11.90
C LEU A 53 -12.76 -2.48 11.53
N TYR A 54 -12.70 -1.19 11.19
CA TYR A 54 -11.45 -0.55 10.79
C TYR A 54 -10.40 -0.62 11.91
N PHE A 55 -10.81 -0.39 13.15
CA PHE A 55 -9.93 -0.54 14.31
C PHE A 55 -9.41 -1.98 14.48
N TYR A 56 -10.27 -2.99 14.34
CA TYR A 56 -9.87 -4.39 14.45
C TYR A 56 -8.92 -4.82 13.32
N LEU A 57 -9.08 -4.26 12.11
CA LEU A 57 -8.17 -4.51 11.00
C LEU A 57 -6.76 -3.94 11.24
N HIS A 58 -6.63 -2.93 12.09
CA HIS A 58 -5.32 -2.48 12.58
C HIS A 58 -4.76 -3.41 13.66
N LEU A 59 -5.57 -3.77 14.64
CA LEU A 59 -5.11 -4.56 15.77
C LEU A 59 -4.64 -5.95 15.35
N PHE A 60 -5.37 -6.62 14.49
CA PHE A 60 -5.11 -8.00 14.10
C PHE A 60 -3.71 -8.20 13.49
N PRO A 61 -3.27 -7.44 12.48
CA PRO A 61 -1.91 -7.56 11.96
C PRO A 61 -0.85 -6.88 12.83
N PHE A 62 -1.21 -5.80 13.55
CA PHE A 62 -0.24 -4.97 14.24
C PHE A 62 0.19 -5.53 15.60
N ILE A 63 -0.72 -6.13 16.38
CA ILE A 63 -0.40 -6.69 17.71
C ILE A 63 0.71 -7.74 17.63
N PRO A 64 0.67 -8.77 16.76
CA PRO A 64 1.77 -9.72 16.63
C PRO A 64 3.10 -9.04 16.30
N ILE A 65 3.08 -8.10 15.37
CA ILE A 65 4.28 -7.39 14.93
C ILE A 65 4.84 -6.50 16.02
N LEU A 66 3.99 -5.79 16.75
CA LEU A 66 4.38 -5.01 17.93
C LEU A 66 5.04 -5.92 18.97
N THR A 67 4.41 -7.05 19.29
CA THR A 67 4.95 -8.03 20.24
C THR A 67 6.33 -8.53 19.78
N PHE A 68 6.45 -9.01 18.55
CA PHE A 68 7.74 -9.46 18.03
C PHE A 68 8.79 -8.35 17.93
N SER A 69 8.39 -7.10 17.73
CA SER A 69 9.32 -5.97 17.69
C SER A 69 10.09 -5.78 19.00
N PHE A 70 9.52 -6.17 20.13
CA PHE A 70 10.17 -6.06 21.43
C PHE A 70 10.78 -7.38 21.93
N PHE A 71 10.16 -8.51 21.62
CA PHE A 71 10.53 -9.81 22.21
C PHE A 71 11.35 -10.70 21.26
N ASP A 72 11.45 -10.40 19.97
CA ASP A 72 12.27 -11.18 19.07
C ASP A 72 13.77 -10.96 19.32
N LYS A 73 14.48 -12.10 19.50
CA LYS A 73 15.91 -12.12 19.80
C LYS A 73 16.81 -12.22 18.57
N LYS A 74 16.23 -12.42 17.37
CA LYS A 74 16.98 -12.60 16.14
C LYS A 74 16.98 -11.36 15.26
N VAL A 75 15.83 -10.80 14.97
CA VAL A 75 15.68 -9.62 14.10
C VAL A 75 16.06 -8.34 14.82
N LEU A 76 15.81 -8.29 16.15
CA LEU A 76 16.17 -7.17 17.04
C LEU A 76 15.62 -5.82 16.51
N ILE A 77 14.37 -5.80 16.12
CA ILE A 77 13.69 -4.65 15.53
C ILE A 77 13.84 -3.38 16.38
N TYR A 78 13.75 -3.49 17.71
CA TYR A 78 13.87 -2.34 18.61
C TYR A 78 15.18 -1.55 18.40
N LYS A 79 16.25 -2.17 17.91
CA LYS A 79 17.51 -1.48 17.57
C LYS A 79 17.37 -0.52 16.39
N THR A 80 16.36 -0.71 15.56
CA THR A 80 16.09 0.15 14.40
C THR A 80 15.21 1.35 14.75
N PHE A 81 14.56 1.38 15.92
CA PHE A 81 13.56 2.39 16.29
C PHE A 81 14.07 3.83 16.20
N LYS A 82 15.35 4.05 16.52
CA LYS A 82 15.95 5.39 16.42
C LYS A 82 16.00 5.96 14.99
N ALA A 83 16.02 5.09 13.98
CA ALA A 83 15.94 5.48 12.57
C ALA A 83 14.52 5.34 12.03
N LEU A 84 13.77 4.33 12.50
CA LEU A 84 12.44 4.02 12.04
C LEU A 84 11.42 5.10 12.46
N PHE A 85 11.36 5.48 13.73
CA PHE A 85 10.34 6.42 14.19
C PHE A 85 10.42 7.80 13.52
N PRO A 86 11.60 8.44 13.36
CA PRO A 86 11.66 9.67 12.59
C PRO A 86 11.16 9.48 11.14
N ALA A 87 11.50 8.37 10.49
CA ALA A 87 11.03 8.09 9.13
C ALA A 87 9.51 7.93 9.08
N LEU A 88 8.92 7.19 10.01
CA LEU A 88 7.48 7.01 10.11
C LEU A 88 6.76 8.36 10.28
N PHE A 89 7.18 9.17 11.27
CA PHE A 89 6.49 10.43 11.56
C PHE A 89 6.64 11.47 10.45
N ILE A 90 7.84 11.61 9.85
CA ILE A 90 8.06 12.53 8.73
C ILE A 90 7.14 12.19 7.56
N ILE A 91 7.08 10.92 7.19
CA ILE A 91 6.26 10.48 6.05
C ILE A 91 4.77 10.48 6.41
N ALA A 92 4.41 10.07 7.63
CA ALA A 92 3.02 10.13 8.08
C ALA A 92 2.43 11.54 8.02
N ILE A 93 3.18 12.58 8.43
CA ILE A 93 2.71 13.97 8.32
C ILE A 93 2.37 14.34 6.87
N VAL A 94 3.23 13.96 5.93
CA VAL A 94 2.98 14.23 4.50
C VAL A 94 1.73 13.51 4.02
N PHE A 95 1.57 12.24 4.38
CA PHE A 95 0.43 11.44 3.96
C PHE A 95 -0.87 11.84 4.67
N TRP A 96 -0.85 12.23 5.94
CA TRP A 96 -2.01 12.77 6.64
C TRP A 96 -2.57 14.03 5.96
N VAL A 97 -1.70 14.97 5.59
CA VAL A 97 -2.10 16.18 4.86
C VAL A 97 -2.68 15.79 3.49
N TRP A 98 -2.03 14.90 2.79
CA TRP A 98 -2.46 14.44 1.47
C TRP A 98 -3.80 13.69 1.53
N ASP A 99 -3.95 12.78 2.49
CA ASP A 99 -5.16 12.00 2.67
C ASP A 99 -6.35 12.87 3.09
N SER A 100 -6.13 13.80 4.02
CA SER A 100 -7.12 14.78 4.42
C SER A 100 -7.58 15.64 3.23
N TRP A 101 -6.66 16.08 2.39
CA TRP A 101 -6.99 16.81 1.17
C TRP A 101 -7.82 15.95 0.20
N LYS A 102 -7.41 14.72 -0.08
CA LYS A 102 -8.14 13.80 -0.96
C LYS A 102 -9.55 13.53 -0.47
N THR A 103 -9.73 13.30 0.81
CA THR A 103 -11.04 13.11 1.44
C THR A 103 -11.88 14.38 1.30
N SER A 104 -11.29 15.57 1.48
CA SER A 104 -12.02 16.85 1.40
C SER A 104 -12.52 17.17 -0.01
N VAL A 105 -11.79 16.75 -1.05
CA VAL A 105 -12.19 16.97 -2.45
C VAL A 105 -13.01 15.81 -3.03
N GLY A 106 -13.32 14.79 -2.21
CA GLY A 106 -14.22 13.70 -2.58
C GLY A 106 -13.62 12.65 -3.51
N VAL A 107 -12.32 12.41 -3.42
CA VAL A 107 -11.64 11.30 -4.13
C VAL A 107 -12.06 9.97 -3.52
N TRP A 108 -12.11 9.90 -2.20
CA TRP A 108 -12.63 8.79 -1.42
C TRP A 108 -13.39 9.27 -0.18
N GLY A 109 -14.05 8.35 0.47
CA GLY A 109 -14.75 8.60 1.72
C GLY A 109 -14.74 7.38 2.62
N PHE A 110 -15.13 7.58 3.87
CA PHE A 110 -15.14 6.54 4.90
C PHE A 110 -16.55 6.29 5.38
N ASN A 111 -16.97 5.01 5.46
CA ASN A 111 -18.29 4.60 5.89
C ASN A 111 -18.38 4.64 7.43
N GLU A 112 -19.28 5.47 7.95
CA GLU A 112 -19.48 5.70 9.39
C GLU A 112 -19.89 4.45 10.18
N ARG A 113 -20.37 3.44 9.49
CA ARG A 113 -20.70 2.14 10.08
C ARG A 113 -19.51 1.42 10.70
N TYR A 114 -18.28 1.66 10.18
CA TYR A 114 -17.11 0.80 10.42
C TYR A 114 -15.92 1.45 11.10
N TYR A 115 -15.95 2.74 11.39
CA TYR A 115 -14.88 3.43 12.12
C TYR A 115 -15.34 3.96 13.47
N THR A 116 -14.39 4.26 14.37
CA THR A 116 -14.67 4.68 15.74
C THR A 116 -15.13 6.13 15.83
N PHE A 117 -14.28 7.08 15.42
CA PHE A 117 -14.55 8.50 15.36
C PHE A 117 -13.59 9.20 14.38
N LYS A 118 -13.90 10.44 14.01
CA LYS A 118 -13.03 11.27 13.16
C LYS A 118 -12.26 12.32 13.96
N ILE A 119 -11.03 12.59 13.50
CA ILE A 119 -10.26 13.79 13.84
C ILE A 119 -10.12 14.58 12.54
N GLY A 120 -10.73 15.78 12.49
CA GLY A 120 -10.92 16.47 11.22
C GLY A 120 -11.87 15.71 10.30
N ASN A 121 -11.44 15.41 9.09
CA ASN A 121 -12.22 14.65 8.11
C ASN A 121 -11.79 13.18 7.99
N LEU A 122 -10.79 12.74 8.74
CA LEU A 122 -10.24 11.38 8.70
C LEU A 122 -10.65 10.57 9.96
N PRO A 123 -11.00 9.28 9.81
CA PRO A 123 -11.09 8.35 10.94
C PRO A 123 -9.78 8.29 11.73
N ILE A 124 -9.87 8.07 13.05
CA ILE A 124 -8.67 7.89 13.89
C ILE A 124 -7.81 6.71 13.43
N GLU A 125 -8.45 5.70 12.88
CA GLU A 125 -7.80 4.53 12.30
C GLU A 125 -6.94 4.92 11.09
N GLU A 126 -7.38 5.87 10.26
CA GLU A 126 -6.59 6.38 9.13
C GLU A 126 -5.33 7.10 9.63
N TRP A 127 -5.44 7.89 10.69
CA TRP A 127 -4.26 8.48 11.33
C TRP A 127 -3.28 7.42 11.81
N ALA A 128 -3.78 6.33 12.40
CA ALA A 128 -2.95 5.23 12.86
C ALA A 128 -2.33 4.44 11.71
N PHE A 129 -3.03 4.30 10.57
CA PHE A 129 -2.62 3.52 9.40
C PHE A 129 -1.22 3.91 8.91
N PHE A 130 -0.95 5.20 8.79
CA PHE A 130 0.33 5.72 8.28
C PHE A 130 1.53 5.45 9.22
N ILE A 131 1.29 4.99 10.43
CA ILE A 131 2.32 4.54 11.37
C ILE A 131 2.37 3.02 11.44
N THR A 132 1.23 2.38 11.70
CA THR A 132 1.14 0.94 12.01
C THR A 132 1.47 0.07 10.82
N PHE A 133 0.95 0.39 9.65
CA PHE A 133 1.16 -0.39 8.44
C PHE A 133 2.61 -0.33 7.94
N PRO A 134 3.25 0.85 7.77
CA PRO A 134 4.67 0.90 7.44
C PRO A 134 5.59 0.29 8.50
N TRP A 135 5.24 0.37 9.79
CA TRP A 135 6.00 -0.34 10.83
C TRP A 135 5.92 -1.85 10.62
N ALA A 136 4.72 -2.38 10.35
CA ALA A 136 4.56 -3.80 10.05
C ALA A 136 5.40 -4.25 8.85
N ILE A 137 5.41 -3.48 7.78
CA ILE A 137 6.23 -3.76 6.59
C ILE A 137 7.73 -3.63 6.90
N HIS A 138 8.13 -2.69 7.76
CA HIS A 138 9.51 -2.59 8.21
C HIS A 138 9.96 -3.83 9.01
N PHE A 139 9.07 -4.44 9.79
CA PHE A 139 9.36 -5.72 10.44
C PHE A 139 9.66 -6.79 9.40
N PHE A 140 8.88 -6.91 8.31
CA PHE A 140 9.20 -7.83 7.21
C PHE A 140 10.51 -7.47 6.52
N TYR A 141 10.80 -6.19 6.33
CA TYR A 141 12.04 -5.72 5.74
C TYR A 141 13.25 -6.26 6.51
N ARG A 142 13.28 -6.06 7.81
CA ARG A 142 14.34 -6.53 8.69
C ARG A 142 14.38 -8.05 8.82
N SER A 143 13.22 -8.69 8.90
CA SER A 143 13.13 -10.15 8.97
C SER A 143 13.73 -10.82 7.73
N LEU A 144 13.43 -10.29 6.55
CA LEU A 144 13.99 -10.83 5.30
C LEU A 144 15.49 -10.57 5.17
N GLU A 145 16.01 -9.46 5.70
CA GLU A 145 17.47 -9.25 5.77
C GLU A 145 18.17 -10.29 6.67
N VAL A 146 17.56 -10.69 7.78
CA VAL A 146 18.14 -11.64 8.75
C VAL A 146 17.97 -13.09 8.31
N PHE A 147 16.77 -13.48 7.91
CA PHE A 147 16.46 -14.89 7.62
C PHE A 147 16.77 -15.30 6.19
N LEU A 148 16.70 -14.37 5.25
CA LEU A 148 16.96 -14.58 3.82
C LEU A 148 17.94 -13.51 3.28
N PRO A 149 19.19 -13.48 3.76
CA PRO A 149 20.14 -12.41 3.42
C PRO A 149 20.49 -12.35 1.92
N LYS A 150 20.40 -13.48 1.23
CA LYS A 150 20.69 -13.53 -0.22
C LYS A 150 19.48 -13.09 -1.03
N ASN A 151 19.57 -11.93 -1.63
CA ASN A 151 18.54 -11.36 -2.51
C ASN A 151 19.07 -11.23 -3.95
N THR A 152 19.49 -12.33 -4.53
CA THR A 152 20.12 -12.32 -5.86
C THR A 152 19.16 -11.93 -6.98
N PHE A 153 17.90 -12.35 -6.92
CA PHE A 153 16.93 -12.07 -7.97
C PHE A 153 16.60 -10.59 -8.04
N PHE A 154 16.09 -10.00 -6.96
CA PHE A 154 15.67 -8.59 -6.96
C PHE A 154 16.86 -7.64 -7.11
N ASN A 155 18.01 -7.96 -6.51
CA ASN A 155 19.23 -7.15 -6.69
C ASN A 155 19.73 -7.14 -8.15
N ARG A 156 19.49 -8.23 -8.89
CA ARG A 156 19.85 -8.30 -10.31
C ARG A 156 18.92 -7.47 -11.19
N ILE A 157 17.64 -7.39 -10.86
CA ILE A 157 16.65 -6.72 -11.70
C ILE A 157 16.29 -5.32 -11.19
N GLU A 158 16.80 -4.87 -10.03
CA GLU A 158 16.39 -3.64 -9.38
C GLU A 158 16.48 -2.41 -10.31
N ARG A 159 17.56 -2.32 -11.08
CA ARG A 159 17.77 -1.17 -11.97
C ARG A 159 16.81 -1.15 -13.15
N PRO A 160 16.71 -2.21 -13.99
CA PRO A 160 15.71 -2.21 -15.06
C PRO A 160 14.28 -2.16 -14.56
N LEU A 161 13.97 -2.76 -13.39
CA LEU A 161 12.66 -2.68 -12.78
C LEU A 161 12.34 -1.25 -12.34
N SER A 162 13.29 -0.54 -11.70
CA SER A 162 13.09 0.87 -11.30
C SER A 162 12.84 1.76 -12.52
N MET A 163 13.62 1.59 -13.59
CA MET A 163 13.41 2.36 -14.83
C MET A 163 12.03 2.09 -15.43
N ALA A 164 11.64 0.83 -15.51
CA ALA A 164 10.32 0.44 -16.02
C ALA A 164 9.18 1.02 -15.17
N LEU A 165 9.29 0.96 -13.84
CA LEU A 165 8.28 1.52 -12.92
C LEU A 165 8.22 3.05 -13.01
N ILE A 166 9.35 3.76 -13.11
CA ILE A 166 9.37 5.22 -13.29
C ILE A 166 8.61 5.61 -14.56
N ILE A 167 8.93 4.96 -15.69
CA ILE A 167 8.26 5.22 -16.96
C ILE A 167 6.77 4.90 -16.84
N LEU A 168 6.42 3.75 -16.26
CA LEU A 168 5.04 3.32 -16.07
C LEU A 168 4.23 4.32 -15.23
N PHE A 169 4.75 4.75 -14.08
CA PHE A 169 4.06 5.67 -13.19
C PHE A 169 3.82 7.03 -13.85
N PHE A 170 4.82 7.60 -14.52
CA PHE A 170 4.61 8.85 -15.24
C PHE A 170 3.70 8.71 -16.46
N ALA A 171 3.73 7.58 -17.15
CA ALA A 171 2.78 7.30 -18.24
C ALA A 171 1.34 7.18 -17.71
N ILE A 172 1.11 6.44 -16.62
CA ILE A 172 -0.20 6.36 -15.97
C ILE A 172 -0.70 7.76 -15.59
N ALA A 173 0.14 8.58 -14.97
CA ALA A 173 -0.22 9.95 -14.60
C ALA A 173 -0.58 10.81 -15.83
N PHE A 174 0.21 10.72 -16.88
CA PHE A 174 0.00 11.50 -18.12
C PHE A 174 -1.32 11.15 -18.79
N PHE A 175 -1.61 9.86 -18.98
CA PHE A 175 -2.83 9.41 -19.63
C PHE A 175 -4.10 9.54 -18.78
N ASN A 176 -3.95 9.75 -17.46
CA ASN A 176 -5.05 9.89 -16.52
C ASN A 176 -4.99 11.22 -15.75
N TRP A 177 -4.52 12.28 -16.38
CA TRP A 177 -4.32 13.59 -15.74
C TRP A 177 -5.57 14.16 -15.09
N GLY A 178 -6.75 13.90 -15.67
CA GLY A 178 -8.04 14.34 -15.13
C GLY A 178 -8.54 13.55 -13.93
N LYS A 179 -7.88 12.42 -13.57
CA LYS A 179 -8.24 11.58 -12.41
C LYS A 179 -7.31 11.87 -11.26
N THR A 180 -7.79 12.62 -10.27
CA THR A 180 -6.95 13.18 -9.20
C THR A 180 -6.23 12.09 -8.39
N TYR A 181 -6.88 10.96 -8.10
CA TYR A 181 -6.22 9.85 -7.40
C TYR A 181 -5.11 9.26 -8.23
N THR A 182 -5.42 8.80 -9.42
CA THR A 182 -4.47 8.14 -10.32
C THR A 182 -3.27 9.03 -10.64
N ALA A 183 -3.54 10.27 -11.06
CA ALA A 183 -2.47 11.19 -11.49
C ALA A 183 -1.51 11.51 -10.34
N THR A 184 -2.03 11.97 -9.20
CA THR A 184 -1.18 12.42 -8.09
C THR A 184 -0.43 11.28 -7.42
N THR A 185 -1.05 10.10 -7.28
CA THR A 185 -0.42 8.92 -6.68
C THR A 185 0.70 8.40 -7.57
N SER A 186 0.46 8.34 -8.88
CA SER A 186 1.46 7.91 -9.85
C SER A 186 2.63 8.91 -9.95
N ILE A 187 2.36 10.22 -9.91
CA ILE A 187 3.41 11.25 -9.83
C ILE A 187 4.24 11.07 -8.56
N ALA A 188 3.60 10.89 -7.41
CA ALA A 188 4.32 10.70 -6.15
C ALA A 188 5.22 9.47 -6.16
N ALA A 189 4.69 8.31 -6.59
CA ALA A 189 5.46 7.08 -6.70
C ALA A 189 6.61 7.19 -7.70
N GLY A 190 6.36 7.76 -8.87
CA GLY A 190 7.36 8.00 -9.91
C GLY A 190 8.45 8.96 -9.45
N SER A 191 8.06 10.05 -8.79
CA SER A 191 8.99 11.09 -8.34
C SER A 191 9.91 10.59 -7.23
N VAL A 192 9.38 9.93 -6.20
CA VAL A 192 10.21 9.41 -5.10
C VAL A 192 11.17 8.32 -5.58
N LEU A 193 10.71 7.46 -6.49
CA LEU A 193 11.57 6.43 -7.08
C LEU A 193 12.63 7.03 -8.00
N LEU A 194 12.27 8.02 -8.84
CA LEU A 194 13.19 8.73 -9.72
C LEU A 194 14.26 9.48 -8.91
N TRP A 195 13.84 10.19 -7.86
CA TRP A 195 14.77 10.91 -6.99
C TRP A 195 15.81 9.97 -6.39
N GLN A 196 15.35 8.86 -5.84
CA GLN A 196 16.24 7.86 -5.26
C GLN A 196 17.13 7.20 -6.32
N PHE A 197 16.59 6.92 -7.50
CA PHE A 197 17.34 6.31 -8.61
C PHE A 197 18.49 7.20 -9.10
N LEU A 198 18.30 8.52 -9.11
CA LEU A 198 19.29 9.48 -9.60
C LEU A 198 20.32 9.87 -8.55
N PHE A 199 19.89 10.08 -7.30
CA PHE A 199 20.74 10.71 -6.30
C PHE A 199 21.31 9.76 -5.26
N ASP A 200 20.71 8.60 -5.04
CA ASP A 200 21.22 7.61 -4.11
C ASP A 200 21.97 6.50 -4.85
N LYS A 201 23.31 6.58 -4.80
CA LYS A 201 24.19 5.58 -5.41
C LYS A 201 24.43 4.33 -4.55
N LYS A 202 24.02 4.33 -3.29
CA LYS A 202 24.19 3.22 -2.34
C LYS A 202 23.02 2.25 -2.40
N THR A 203 22.94 1.41 -3.38
CA THR A 203 21.66 1.04 -3.98
C THR A 203 21.17 -0.38 -3.74
N ASN A 204 21.73 -1.13 -2.82
CA ASN A 204 21.18 -2.47 -2.54
C ASN A 204 19.82 -2.44 -1.87
N PHE A 205 19.35 -1.30 -1.34
CA PHE A 205 18.06 -1.25 -0.68
C PHE A 205 16.87 -1.38 -1.64
N ARG A 206 16.96 -0.89 -2.90
CA ARG A 206 15.86 -1.06 -3.86
C ARG A 206 15.48 -2.51 -4.08
N GLY A 207 16.50 -3.38 -4.31
CA GLY A 207 16.27 -4.81 -4.43
C GLY A 207 15.64 -5.43 -3.19
N ASN A 208 16.07 -5.02 -2.00
CA ASN A 208 15.45 -5.44 -0.74
C ASN A 208 14.04 -4.91 -0.60
N PHE A 209 13.81 -3.64 -0.94
CA PHE A 209 12.46 -3.06 -0.93
C PHE A 209 11.51 -3.81 -1.86
N TYR A 210 11.89 -4.08 -3.11
CA TYR A 210 11.03 -4.81 -4.05
C TYR A 210 10.65 -6.20 -3.55
N ARG A 211 11.61 -6.89 -2.93
CA ARG A 211 11.35 -8.18 -2.28
C ARG A 211 10.33 -8.06 -1.15
N VAL A 212 10.53 -7.07 -0.27
CA VAL A 212 9.62 -6.82 0.86
C VAL A 212 8.25 -6.37 0.37
N TYR A 213 8.21 -5.50 -0.62
CA TYR A 213 6.95 -5.04 -1.21
C TYR A 213 6.15 -6.21 -1.78
N ALA A 214 6.79 -7.12 -2.52
CA ALA A 214 6.15 -8.32 -3.05
C ALA A 214 5.59 -9.23 -1.95
N VAL A 215 6.32 -9.44 -0.84
CA VAL A 215 5.84 -10.20 0.33
C VAL A 215 4.74 -9.44 1.07
N GLY A 216 4.91 -8.13 1.23
CA GLY A 216 3.96 -7.23 1.90
C GLY A 216 2.62 -7.09 1.18
N LEU A 217 2.55 -7.42 -0.12
CA LEU A 217 1.27 -7.48 -0.83
C LEU A 217 0.32 -8.52 -0.24
N ILE A 218 0.82 -9.60 0.39
CA ILE A 218 -0.04 -10.61 1.01
C ILE A 218 -0.91 -10.01 2.14
N PRO A 219 -0.34 -9.44 3.22
CA PRO A 219 -1.15 -8.78 4.25
C PRO A 219 -1.90 -7.55 3.72
N PHE A 220 -1.35 -6.82 2.74
CA PHE A 220 -2.05 -5.72 2.08
C PHE A 220 -3.34 -6.18 1.40
N LEU A 221 -3.30 -7.24 0.61
CA LEU A 221 -4.49 -7.78 -0.07
C LEU A 221 -5.56 -8.23 0.93
N LEU A 222 -5.16 -8.81 2.06
CA LEU A 222 -6.09 -9.25 3.09
C LEU A 222 -6.76 -8.05 3.79
N THR A 223 -5.98 -7.10 4.29
CA THR A 223 -6.51 -5.96 5.05
C THR A 223 -7.23 -4.97 4.15
N ASN A 224 -6.61 -4.56 3.04
CA ASN A 224 -7.20 -3.61 2.11
C ASN A 224 -8.38 -4.20 1.34
N GLY A 225 -8.38 -5.52 1.07
CA GLY A 225 -9.52 -6.21 0.50
C GLY A 225 -10.77 -6.08 1.37
N ILE A 226 -10.64 -6.28 2.69
CA ILE A 226 -11.75 -6.10 3.64
C ILE A 226 -12.15 -4.62 3.72
N LEU A 227 -11.19 -3.69 3.78
CA LEU A 227 -11.47 -2.24 3.79
C LEU A 227 -12.25 -1.80 2.56
N THR A 228 -11.98 -2.38 1.41
CA THR A 228 -12.64 -2.05 0.14
C THR A 228 -13.87 -2.91 -0.17
N GLY A 229 -14.29 -3.79 0.76
CA GLY A 229 -15.60 -4.45 0.71
C GLY A 229 -15.61 -5.92 0.33
N ILE A 230 -14.48 -6.65 0.35
CA ILE A 230 -14.46 -8.07 -0.06
C ILE A 230 -15.30 -8.99 0.83
N ALA A 231 -15.53 -8.58 2.09
CA ALA A 231 -16.18 -9.44 3.10
C ALA A 231 -17.30 -8.71 3.87
N THR A 232 -17.60 -7.48 3.51
CA THR A 232 -18.58 -6.61 4.18
C THR A 232 -19.76 -6.28 3.25
N GLU A 233 -20.90 -5.98 3.83
CA GLU A 233 -22.09 -5.53 3.08
C GLU A 233 -21.82 -4.24 2.32
N GLN A 234 -21.04 -3.34 2.93
CA GLN A 234 -20.56 -2.10 2.33
C GLN A 234 -19.06 -1.95 2.62
N PRO A 235 -18.28 -1.32 1.76
CA PRO A 235 -16.88 -1.06 2.04
C PRO A 235 -16.69 -0.07 3.20
N VAL A 236 -15.57 -0.18 3.90
CA VAL A 236 -15.11 0.82 4.88
C VAL A 236 -14.64 2.08 4.17
N VAL A 237 -13.90 1.90 3.06
CA VAL A 237 -13.44 2.98 2.19
C VAL A 237 -14.14 2.90 0.84
N VAL A 238 -14.78 3.99 0.44
CA VAL A 238 -15.49 4.13 -0.83
C VAL A 238 -14.74 5.09 -1.74
N TYR A 239 -14.72 4.83 -3.05
CA TYR A 239 -13.97 5.61 -4.03
C TYR A 239 -14.89 6.27 -5.06
N ASN A 240 -14.56 7.51 -5.43
CA ASN A 240 -15.21 8.20 -6.53
C ASN A 240 -14.71 7.64 -7.86
N PRO A 241 -15.59 7.07 -8.70
CA PRO A 241 -15.20 6.42 -9.96
C PRO A 241 -14.59 7.39 -10.98
N GLU A 242 -14.85 8.69 -10.85
CA GLU A 242 -14.27 9.71 -11.74
C GLU A 242 -12.81 10.05 -11.40
N GLU A 243 -12.35 9.68 -10.20
CA GLU A 243 -11.07 10.12 -9.65
C GLU A 243 -9.96 9.06 -9.66
N TYR A 244 -10.30 7.78 -9.90
CA TYR A 244 -9.31 6.69 -9.95
C TYR A 244 -9.34 5.95 -11.29
N LEU A 245 -8.39 5.05 -11.53
CA LEU A 245 -8.18 4.36 -12.80
C LEU A 245 -9.43 3.60 -13.32
N GLY A 246 -10.33 3.21 -12.40
CA GLY A 246 -11.53 2.43 -12.73
C GLY A 246 -11.26 0.93 -12.83
N ILE A 247 -10.07 0.48 -12.47
CA ILE A 247 -9.67 -0.93 -12.47
C ILE A 247 -9.41 -1.37 -11.04
N ARG A 248 -9.96 -2.54 -10.67
CA ARG A 248 -9.79 -3.13 -9.34
C ARG A 248 -9.18 -4.53 -9.42
N PHE A 249 -8.41 -4.87 -8.42
CA PHE A 249 -8.03 -6.24 -8.14
C PHE A 249 -8.88 -6.74 -6.97
N PHE A 250 -9.82 -7.65 -7.23
CA PHE A 250 -10.97 -7.90 -6.38
C PHE A 250 -11.73 -6.60 -6.08
N THR A 251 -11.74 -6.13 -4.85
CA THR A 251 -12.36 -4.87 -4.45
C THR A 251 -11.40 -3.70 -4.42
N ILE A 252 -10.09 -3.95 -4.49
CA ILE A 252 -9.03 -2.97 -4.28
C ILE A 252 -8.73 -2.21 -5.58
N PRO A 253 -8.86 -0.86 -5.65
CA PRO A 253 -8.40 -0.08 -6.78
C PRO A 253 -6.92 -0.33 -7.09
N LEU A 254 -6.51 -0.39 -8.36
CA LEU A 254 -5.10 -0.51 -8.71
C LEU A 254 -4.28 0.69 -8.23
N ASP A 255 -4.91 1.83 -8.08
CA ASP A 255 -4.33 3.05 -7.52
C ASP A 255 -3.82 2.84 -6.09
N ASP A 256 -4.50 2.02 -5.28
CA ASP A 256 -4.07 1.70 -3.91
C ASP A 256 -2.73 0.96 -3.87
N PHE A 257 -2.42 0.15 -4.88
CA PHE A 257 -1.10 -0.48 -4.99
C PHE A 257 -0.01 0.57 -5.26
N ILE A 258 -0.30 1.56 -6.10
CA ILE A 258 0.65 2.65 -6.40
C ILE A 258 0.80 3.55 -5.16
N TYR A 259 -0.29 3.85 -4.47
CA TYR A 259 -0.30 4.63 -3.22
C TYR A 259 0.51 3.93 -2.12
N ASN A 260 0.24 2.64 -1.91
CA ASN A 260 0.99 1.80 -0.98
C ASN A 260 2.49 1.74 -1.32
N PHE A 261 2.83 1.64 -2.62
CA PHE A 261 4.21 1.72 -3.07
C PHE A 261 4.85 3.05 -2.70
N ALA A 262 4.20 4.17 -2.98
CA ALA A 262 4.70 5.51 -2.67
C ALA A 262 4.95 5.69 -1.16
N LEU A 263 4.00 5.26 -0.31
CA LEU A 263 4.10 5.32 1.15
C LEU A 263 5.29 4.50 1.65
N LEU A 264 5.30 3.21 1.34
CA LEU A 264 6.30 2.28 1.87
C LEU A 264 7.70 2.55 1.34
N PHE A 265 7.82 2.95 0.07
CA PHE A 265 9.12 3.31 -0.50
C PHE A 265 9.67 4.57 0.16
N SER A 266 8.83 5.58 0.39
CA SER A 266 9.22 6.83 1.07
C SER A 266 9.69 6.57 2.50
N VAL A 267 8.95 5.77 3.27
CA VAL A 267 9.34 5.39 4.65
C VAL A 267 10.67 4.63 4.64
N THR A 268 10.82 3.64 3.74
CA THR A 268 12.05 2.84 3.66
C THR A 268 13.25 3.71 3.26
N MET A 269 13.08 4.61 2.30
CA MET A 269 14.13 5.53 1.85
C MET A 269 14.60 6.45 2.98
N VAL A 270 13.67 7.06 3.72
CA VAL A 270 14.00 7.93 4.86
C VAL A 270 14.60 7.14 6.02
N TYR A 271 14.11 5.92 6.27
CA TYR A 271 14.70 5.01 7.25
C TYR A 271 16.17 4.68 6.91
N GLU A 272 16.46 4.32 5.65
CA GLU A 272 17.82 4.01 5.21
C GLU A 272 18.75 5.23 5.36
N TRP A 273 18.25 6.40 5.03
CA TRP A 273 18.99 7.64 5.23
C TRP A 273 19.34 7.87 6.70
N PHE A 274 18.39 7.70 7.64
CA PHE A 274 18.68 7.81 9.08
C PHE A 274 19.59 6.69 9.59
N ARG A 275 19.51 5.51 9.04
CA ARG A 275 20.38 4.37 9.38
C ARG A 275 21.84 4.67 9.03
N ASP A 276 22.09 5.23 7.86
CA ASP A 276 23.43 5.54 7.38
C ASP A 276 24.10 6.70 8.11
N PHE A 277 23.34 7.66 8.60
CA PHE A 277 23.89 8.79 9.40
C PHE A 277 24.44 8.36 10.76
N ARG A 278 24.16 7.14 11.20
CA ARG A 278 24.50 6.64 12.55
C ARG A 278 25.55 5.54 12.56
N ASN A 279 25.94 5.07 11.42
CA ASN A 279 27.07 4.14 11.23
C ASN A 279 28.31 4.88 10.75
#